data_f74482fa979b4133c6f0e514164e735f
#
_entry.id   f74482fa979b4133c6f0e514164e735f
#
_cell.length_a   1.000
_cell.length_b   1.000
_cell.length_c   1.000
_cell.angle_alpha   90.00
_cell.angle_beta   90.00
_cell.angle_gamma   90.00
#
_symmetry.space_group_name_H-M   'P 1'
#
loop_
_entity.id
_entity.type
_entity.pdbx_description
1 polymer ?
#
loop_
_entity_poly.entity_id
_entity_poly.type
_entity_poly.pdbx_seq_one_letter_code
_entity_poly.pdbx_strand_id
1 'polypeptide(L)'
;MFNRAEIVDSNFLSFVNKERFPGSKTPIQYHDSKVNPNDLLSIFETQVLSRHMDLKARLLKDSGKCFYTIGSSGHEGNAVFGKVFSKDDIAFLHYRSTPFFIQRSLKLPGSTPIYDTALSFVASSEDPISGGRHKVIGSKMLNIPPQTSTIASHLP
;
A
#
# COMPACT_ATOMS: atom_id res chain seq x y z
N MET A 1 16.50 -10.90 19.44
CA MET A 1 16.63 -10.68 17.97
C MET A 1 16.12 -9.28 17.68
N PHE A 2 16.78 -8.51 16.83
CA PHE A 2 16.37 -7.13 16.50
C PHE A 2 15.12 -7.14 15.64
N ASN A 3 13.99 -6.66 16.20
CA ASN A 3 12.72 -6.60 15.49
C ASN A 3 12.41 -5.16 15.05
N ARG A 4 12.64 -4.88 13.78
CA ARG A 4 12.39 -3.54 13.20
C ARG A 4 10.92 -3.13 13.26
N ALA A 5 9.98 -4.07 13.13
CA ALA A 5 8.56 -3.77 13.15
C ALA A 5 8.15 -3.24 14.54
N GLU A 6 8.56 -3.91 15.61
CA GLU A 6 8.29 -3.47 16.97
C GLU A 6 8.90 -2.11 17.29
N ILE A 7 10.14 -1.87 16.82
CA ILE A 7 10.81 -0.58 17.04
C ILE A 7 10.06 0.56 16.32
N VAL A 8 9.67 0.34 15.07
CA VAL A 8 8.94 1.35 14.29
C VAL A 8 7.59 1.64 14.94
N ASP A 9 6.88 0.60 15.35
CA ASP A 9 5.57 0.73 15.99
C ASP A 9 5.69 1.45 17.35
N SER A 10 6.64 1.04 18.19
CA SER A 10 6.91 1.68 19.47
C SER A 10 7.30 3.15 19.33
N ASN A 11 8.14 3.46 18.33
CA ASN A 11 8.54 4.84 18.05
C ASN A 11 7.34 5.69 17.58
N PHE A 12 6.50 5.14 16.73
CA PHE A 12 5.30 5.81 16.27
C PHE A 12 4.33 6.09 17.42
N LEU A 13 4.01 5.08 18.21
CA LEU A 13 3.16 5.22 19.40
C LEU A 13 3.74 6.25 20.39
N SER A 14 5.05 6.18 20.65
CA SER A 14 5.72 7.17 21.50
C SER A 14 5.64 8.59 20.95
N PHE A 15 5.72 8.75 19.63
CA PHE A 15 5.59 10.05 18.97
C PHE A 15 4.17 10.60 19.08
N VAL A 16 3.16 9.77 18.81
CA VAL A 16 1.75 10.15 18.91
C VAL A 16 1.38 10.52 20.36
N ASN A 17 1.79 9.69 21.33
CA ASN A 17 1.49 9.91 22.74
C ASN A 17 2.13 11.18 23.35
N LYS A 18 3.19 11.67 22.73
CA LYS A 18 3.83 12.94 23.17
C LYS A 18 3.07 14.18 22.72
N GLU A 19 2.13 14.03 21.82
CA GLU A 19 1.32 15.12 21.22
C GLU A 19 2.14 16.32 20.70
N ARG A 20 3.44 16.09 20.46
CA ARG A 20 4.38 17.09 19.93
C ARG A 20 4.57 16.92 18.45
N PHE A 21 3.57 17.35 17.68
CA PHE A 21 3.67 17.28 16.23
C PHE A 21 4.48 18.48 15.70
N PRO A 22 5.40 18.24 14.76
CA PRO A 22 6.10 19.34 14.12
C PRO A 22 5.10 20.24 13.41
N GLY A 23 5.26 21.55 13.57
CA GLY A 23 4.44 22.50 12.83
C GLY A 23 4.60 22.33 11.32
N SER A 24 3.53 22.54 10.58
CA SER A 24 3.59 22.50 9.11
C SER A 24 4.51 23.61 8.60
N LYS A 25 5.50 23.22 7.79
CA LYS A 25 6.35 24.17 7.06
C LYS A 25 5.79 24.49 5.68
N THR A 26 4.65 23.90 5.32
CA THR A 26 4.02 24.17 4.02
C THR A 26 3.28 25.48 4.05
N PRO A 27 3.43 26.33 3.02
CA PRO A 27 2.68 27.59 2.92
C PRO A 27 1.19 27.35 2.67
N ILE A 28 0.80 26.16 2.20
CA ILE A 28 -0.58 25.82 1.92
C ILE A 28 -1.20 25.24 3.19
N GLN A 29 -2.17 25.93 3.74
CA GLN A 29 -2.99 25.42 4.83
C GLN A 29 -4.17 24.63 4.29
N TYR A 30 -4.71 23.71 5.11
CA TYR A 30 -5.83 22.87 4.72
C TYR A 30 -7.03 23.70 4.20
N HIS A 31 -7.37 24.78 4.89
CA HIS A 31 -8.49 25.67 4.51
C HIS A 31 -8.27 26.43 3.20
N ASP A 32 -7.01 26.53 2.72
CA ASP A 32 -6.69 27.14 1.42
C ASP A 32 -6.82 26.09 0.28
N SER A 33 -6.93 24.82 0.64
CA SER A 33 -7.12 23.75 -0.33
C SER A 33 -8.60 23.53 -0.63
N LYS A 34 -8.92 23.24 -1.88
CA LYS A 34 -10.28 22.81 -2.28
C LYS A 34 -10.50 21.31 -2.12
N VAL A 35 -9.64 20.64 -1.37
CA VAL A 35 -9.69 19.18 -1.20
C VAL A 35 -10.76 18.81 -0.17
N ASN A 36 -11.59 17.83 -0.51
CA ASN A 36 -12.59 17.33 0.42
C ASN A 36 -11.91 16.62 1.61
N PRO A 37 -12.26 16.96 2.87
CA PRO A 37 -11.72 16.30 4.07
C PRO A 37 -11.84 14.77 4.04
N ASN A 38 -12.98 14.25 3.57
CA ASN A 38 -13.21 12.81 3.49
C ASN A 38 -12.24 12.13 2.52
N ASP A 39 -11.84 12.82 1.46
CA ASP A 39 -10.84 12.31 0.53
C ASP A 39 -9.45 12.23 1.18
N LEU A 40 -9.09 13.21 1.98
CA LEU A 40 -7.85 13.19 2.74
C LEU A 40 -7.83 12.07 3.78
N LEU A 41 -8.93 11.87 4.50
CA LEU A 41 -9.08 10.77 5.45
C LEU A 41 -8.96 9.42 4.75
N SER A 42 -9.65 9.23 3.63
CA SER A 42 -9.58 8.00 2.84
C SER A 42 -8.16 7.71 2.34
N ILE A 43 -7.43 8.73 1.88
CA ILE A 43 -6.02 8.59 1.47
C ILE A 43 -5.16 8.20 2.68
N PHE A 44 -5.35 8.86 3.81
CA PHE A 44 -4.59 8.57 5.04
C PHE A 44 -4.85 7.15 5.55
N GLU A 45 -6.11 6.72 5.60
CA GLU A 45 -6.47 5.34 5.97
C GLU A 45 -5.80 4.32 5.06
N THR A 46 -5.79 4.57 3.76
CA THR A 46 -5.10 3.72 2.78
C THR A 46 -3.59 3.63 3.05
N GLN A 47 -2.96 4.74 3.38
CA GLN A 47 -1.53 4.77 3.73
C GLN A 47 -1.25 3.95 4.98
N VAL A 48 -2.07 4.12 6.02
CA VAL A 48 -1.98 3.36 7.27
C VAL A 48 -2.20 1.87 7.03
N LEU A 49 -3.25 1.50 6.29
CA LEU A 49 -3.54 0.10 5.93
C LEU A 49 -2.37 -0.54 5.20
N SER A 50 -1.83 0.12 4.20
CA SER A 50 -0.67 -0.38 3.45
C SER A 50 0.53 -0.60 4.37
N ARG A 51 0.76 0.30 5.32
CA ARG A 51 1.83 0.16 6.30
C ARG A 51 1.62 -1.01 7.25
N HIS A 52 0.40 -1.19 7.74
CA HIS A 52 0.05 -2.34 8.57
C HIS A 52 0.20 -3.68 7.83
N MET A 53 -0.09 -3.71 6.53
CA MET A 53 0.17 -4.90 5.70
C MET A 53 1.65 -5.23 5.63
N ASP A 54 2.53 -4.23 5.47
CA ASP A 54 3.98 -4.44 5.49
C ASP A 54 4.45 -5.04 6.83
N LEU A 55 3.92 -4.53 7.94
CA LEU A 55 4.23 -5.05 9.28
C LEU A 55 3.71 -6.48 9.44
N LYS A 56 2.50 -6.75 8.97
CA LYS A 56 1.92 -8.09 9.01
C LYS A 56 2.71 -9.10 8.19
N ALA A 57 3.20 -8.71 7.01
CA ALA A 57 4.06 -9.56 6.18
C ALA A 57 5.35 -9.96 6.93
N ARG A 58 5.93 -9.04 7.72
CA ARG A 58 7.11 -9.34 8.56
C ARG A 58 6.80 -10.35 9.64
N LEU A 59 5.68 -10.18 10.35
CA LEU A 59 5.23 -11.14 11.37
C LEU A 59 4.96 -12.52 10.77
N LEU A 60 4.37 -12.58 9.58
CA LEU A 60 4.14 -13.83 8.85
C LEU A 60 5.46 -14.50 8.44
N LYS A 61 6.46 -13.70 8.04
CA LYS A 61 7.79 -14.21 7.72
C LYS A 61 8.46 -14.80 8.96
N ASP A 62 8.41 -14.11 10.09
CA ASP A 62 9.01 -14.58 11.35
C ASP A 62 8.38 -15.90 11.81
N SER A 63 7.11 -16.15 11.46
CA SER A 63 6.41 -17.42 11.66
C SER A 63 6.57 -18.44 10.54
N GLY A 64 7.43 -18.18 9.55
CA GLY A 64 7.69 -19.10 8.42
C GLY A 64 6.56 -19.17 7.39
N LYS A 65 5.57 -18.25 7.43
CA LYS A 65 4.38 -18.28 6.56
C LYS A 65 4.48 -17.33 5.36
N CYS A 66 5.51 -16.52 5.29
CA CYS A 66 5.71 -15.55 4.22
C CYS A 66 7.18 -15.49 3.82
N PHE A 67 7.44 -15.46 2.53
CA PHE A 67 8.82 -15.39 1.99
C PHE A 67 9.20 -13.97 1.58
N TYR A 68 8.22 -13.10 1.38
CA TYR A 68 8.41 -11.78 0.81
C TYR A 68 8.00 -10.67 1.80
N THR A 69 8.94 -9.81 2.15
CA THR A 69 8.74 -8.72 3.12
C THR A 69 9.04 -7.32 2.58
N ILE A 70 9.30 -7.18 1.29
CA ILE A 70 9.49 -5.87 0.69
C ILE A 70 8.14 -5.20 0.58
N GLY A 71 7.96 -4.15 1.35
CA GLY A 71 6.70 -3.44 1.47
C GLY A 71 6.65 -2.09 0.75
N SER A 72 5.60 -1.36 1.03
CA SER A 72 5.28 -0.04 0.44
C SER A 72 5.99 1.13 1.12
N SER A 73 6.81 0.87 2.13
CA SER A 73 7.49 1.92 2.92
C SER A 73 8.20 2.94 2.02
N GLY A 74 7.86 4.21 2.21
CA GLY A 74 8.33 5.32 1.39
C GLY A 74 7.51 5.59 0.11
N HIS A 75 6.53 4.74 -0.19
CA HIS A 75 5.65 4.85 -1.36
C HIS A 75 4.18 5.13 -0.97
N GLU A 76 3.91 5.45 0.29
CA GLU A 76 2.56 5.67 0.81
C GLU A 76 1.83 6.80 0.05
N GLY A 77 2.58 7.79 -0.45
CA GLY A 77 2.06 8.87 -1.29
C GLY A 77 1.38 8.40 -2.58
N ASN A 78 1.65 7.18 -3.05
CA ASN A 78 0.99 6.62 -4.24
C ASN A 78 -0.53 6.44 -4.06
N ALA A 79 -1.05 6.47 -2.83
CA ALA A 79 -2.48 6.51 -2.57
C ALA A 79 -3.17 7.70 -3.26
N VAL A 80 -2.50 8.86 -3.34
CA VAL A 80 -3.03 10.04 -4.03
C VAL A 80 -3.32 9.74 -5.49
N PHE A 81 -2.39 9.08 -6.19
CA PHE A 81 -2.61 8.69 -7.59
C PHE A 81 -3.74 7.67 -7.74
N GLY A 82 -3.86 6.71 -6.79
CA GLY A 82 -4.99 5.77 -6.73
C GLY A 82 -6.34 6.48 -6.59
N LYS A 83 -6.37 7.63 -5.89
CA LYS A 83 -7.56 8.46 -5.74
C LYS A 83 -7.87 9.26 -7.00
N VAL A 84 -6.86 9.90 -7.59
CA VAL A 84 -7.04 10.87 -8.67
C VAL A 84 -7.32 10.19 -10.02
N PHE A 85 -6.55 9.16 -10.39
CA PHE A 85 -6.74 8.47 -11.65
C PHE A 85 -8.04 7.67 -11.69
N SER A 86 -8.67 7.61 -12.87
CA SER A 86 -9.86 6.78 -13.09
C SER A 86 -9.52 5.28 -12.92
N LYS A 87 -10.53 4.47 -12.59
CA LYS A 87 -10.37 3.01 -12.60
C LYS A 87 -10.10 2.47 -14.02
N ASP A 88 -10.46 3.23 -15.03
CA ASP A 88 -10.32 2.86 -16.43
C ASP A 88 -8.96 3.29 -17.04
N ASP A 89 -8.20 4.13 -16.32
CA ASP A 89 -6.84 4.47 -16.72
C ASP A 89 -5.92 3.27 -16.53
N ILE A 90 -5.13 2.93 -17.54
CA ILE A 90 -4.16 1.84 -17.41
C ILE A 90 -3.05 2.23 -16.43
N ALA A 91 -2.72 1.32 -15.52
CA ALA A 91 -1.66 1.55 -14.54
C ALA A 91 -0.74 0.34 -14.41
N PHE A 92 0.53 0.53 -14.71
CA PHE A 92 1.59 -0.45 -14.50
C PHE A 92 2.21 -0.23 -13.13
N LEU A 93 1.92 -1.11 -12.19
CA LEU A 93 2.27 -0.93 -10.80
C LEU A 93 3.51 -1.71 -10.40
N HIS A 94 4.39 -1.03 -9.68
CA HIS A 94 5.48 -1.66 -8.97
C HIS A 94 4.96 -2.41 -7.73
N TYR A 95 5.66 -3.44 -7.27
CA TYR A 95 5.27 -4.22 -6.07
C TYR A 95 5.17 -3.39 -4.78
N ARG A 96 5.73 -2.18 -4.74
CA ARG A 96 5.58 -1.23 -3.62
C ARG A 96 4.33 -0.35 -3.73
N SER A 97 3.58 -0.46 -4.82
CA SER A 97 2.43 0.40 -5.08
C SER A 97 1.13 -0.10 -4.44
N THR A 98 1.24 -0.88 -3.36
CA THR A 98 0.08 -1.33 -2.57
C THR A 98 -0.85 -0.17 -2.17
N PRO A 99 -0.36 1.02 -1.76
CA PRO A 99 -1.24 2.14 -1.44
C PRO A 99 -2.09 2.59 -2.62
N PHE A 100 -1.50 2.65 -3.83
CA PHE A 100 -2.26 2.93 -5.05
C PHE A 100 -3.36 1.90 -5.28
N PHE A 101 -3.00 0.62 -5.19
CA PHE A 101 -3.93 -0.49 -5.42
C PHE A 101 -5.11 -0.46 -4.45
N ILE A 102 -4.86 -0.32 -3.15
CA ILE A 102 -5.89 -0.22 -2.13
C ILE A 102 -6.82 0.96 -2.42
N GLN A 103 -6.26 2.15 -2.65
CA GLN A 103 -7.06 3.36 -2.85
C GLN A 103 -7.90 3.29 -4.13
N ARG A 104 -7.34 2.75 -5.22
CA ARG A 104 -8.07 2.57 -6.48
C ARG A 104 -9.19 1.54 -6.35
N SER A 105 -8.96 0.49 -5.56
CA SER A 105 -9.94 -0.57 -5.30
C SER A 105 -11.21 -0.06 -4.62
N LEU A 106 -11.16 1.06 -3.90
CA LEU A 106 -12.35 1.70 -3.31
C LEU A 106 -13.37 2.15 -4.38
N LYS A 107 -12.94 2.28 -5.64
CA LYS A 107 -13.82 2.60 -6.79
C LYS A 107 -14.55 1.38 -7.35
N LEU A 108 -14.26 0.19 -6.83
CA LEU A 108 -14.83 -1.06 -7.27
C LEU A 108 -15.51 -1.75 -6.09
N PRO A 109 -16.84 -1.66 -5.95
CA PRO A 109 -17.57 -2.34 -4.88
C PRO A 109 -17.32 -3.85 -4.89
N GLY A 110 -17.13 -4.42 -3.70
CA GLY A 110 -16.86 -5.85 -3.53
C GLY A 110 -15.40 -6.27 -3.78
N SER A 111 -14.51 -5.33 -4.09
CA SER A 111 -13.07 -5.64 -4.19
C SER A 111 -12.47 -5.96 -2.81
N THR A 112 -11.49 -6.85 -2.81
CA THR A 112 -10.83 -7.36 -1.58
C THR A 112 -9.31 -7.14 -1.60
N PRO A 113 -8.81 -5.90 -1.82
CA PRO A 113 -7.39 -5.65 -2.07
C PRO A 113 -6.47 -6.09 -0.93
N ILE A 114 -6.93 -5.99 0.30
CA ILE A 114 -6.17 -6.42 1.48
C ILE A 114 -6.03 -7.94 1.51
N TYR A 115 -7.13 -8.65 1.28
CA TYR A 115 -7.15 -10.10 1.26
C TYR A 115 -6.31 -10.65 0.09
N ASP A 116 -6.52 -10.13 -1.11
CA ASP A 116 -5.79 -10.52 -2.31
C ASP A 116 -4.27 -10.33 -2.15
N THR A 117 -3.88 -9.18 -1.57
CA THR A 117 -2.46 -8.93 -1.28
C THR A 117 -1.92 -9.88 -0.21
N ALA A 118 -2.72 -10.23 0.80
CA ALA A 118 -2.32 -11.20 1.82
C ALA A 118 -2.13 -12.61 1.24
N LEU A 119 -3.00 -13.04 0.32
CA LEU A 119 -2.83 -14.30 -0.40
C LEU A 119 -1.52 -14.34 -1.19
N SER A 120 -1.18 -13.22 -1.84
CA SER A 120 0.10 -13.08 -2.54
C SER A 120 1.30 -13.14 -1.58
N PHE A 121 1.21 -12.58 -0.37
CA PHE A 121 2.28 -12.66 0.63
C PHE A 121 2.60 -14.08 1.07
N VAL A 122 1.59 -14.91 1.23
CA VAL A 122 1.74 -16.30 1.68
C VAL A 122 1.87 -17.28 0.53
N ALA A 123 2.02 -16.79 -0.70
CA ALA A 123 2.13 -17.60 -1.91
C ALA A 123 0.98 -18.64 -2.05
N SER A 124 -0.24 -18.20 -1.73
CA SER A 124 -1.43 -19.05 -1.84
C SER A 124 -1.78 -19.36 -3.29
N SER A 125 -2.20 -20.58 -3.57
CA SER A 125 -2.78 -20.95 -4.87
C SER A 125 -4.06 -20.16 -5.19
N GLU A 126 -4.71 -19.59 -4.20
CA GLU A 126 -5.89 -18.74 -4.34
C GLU A 126 -5.57 -17.26 -4.64
N ASP A 127 -4.28 -16.90 -4.72
CA ASP A 127 -3.90 -15.56 -5.19
C ASP A 127 -4.47 -15.32 -6.59
N PRO A 128 -5.37 -14.33 -6.75
CA PRO A 128 -6.13 -14.15 -7.98
C PRO A 128 -5.27 -13.71 -9.17
N ILE A 129 -4.03 -13.28 -8.93
CA ILE A 129 -3.16 -12.74 -9.97
C ILE A 129 -2.16 -13.78 -10.48
N SER A 130 -1.47 -14.44 -9.58
CA SER A 130 -0.37 -15.34 -9.95
C SER A 130 -0.54 -16.78 -9.45
N GLY A 131 -1.58 -17.07 -8.65
CA GLY A 131 -1.73 -18.35 -7.98
C GLY A 131 -0.54 -18.65 -7.08
N GLY A 132 -0.04 -17.65 -6.39
CA GLY A 132 1.07 -17.75 -5.46
C GLY A 132 2.46 -17.87 -6.07
N ARG A 133 2.57 -17.82 -7.41
CA ARG A 133 3.86 -18.00 -8.12
C ARG A 133 4.75 -16.77 -8.11
N HIS A 134 4.16 -15.59 -7.95
CA HIS A 134 4.91 -14.34 -7.97
C HIS A 134 4.15 -13.25 -7.20
N LYS A 135 4.87 -12.44 -6.42
CA LYS A 135 4.25 -11.28 -5.78
C LYS A 135 4.17 -10.12 -6.76
N VAL A 136 3.01 -9.95 -7.36
CA VAL A 136 2.70 -8.86 -8.28
C VAL A 136 1.38 -8.19 -7.88
N ILE A 137 1.20 -6.96 -8.32
CA ILE A 137 -0.07 -6.26 -8.20
C ILE A 137 -0.72 -6.26 -9.58
N GLY A 138 -1.99 -6.65 -9.64
CA GLY A 138 -2.75 -6.64 -10.87
C GLY A 138 -4.24 -6.73 -10.60
N SER A 139 -5.04 -6.23 -11.55
CA SER A 139 -6.50 -6.37 -11.54
C SER A 139 -7.06 -6.01 -12.90
N LYS A 140 -7.69 -6.96 -13.55
CA LYS A 140 -8.39 -6.70 -14.82
C LYS A 140 -9.49 -5.65 -14.66
N MET A 141 -10.24 -5.71 -13.57
CA MET A 141 -11.37 -4.80 -13.29
C MET A 141 -10.94 -3.37 -12.99
N LEU A 142 -9.68 -3.18 -12.57
CA LEU A 142 -9.10 -1.87 -12.27
C LEU A 142 -8.11 -1.41 -13.35
N ASN A 143 -8.07 -2.10 -14.48
CA ASN A 143 -7.14 -1.84 -15.57
C ASN A 143 -5.66 -1.76 -15.12
N ILE A 144 -5.27 -2.72 -14.28
CA ILE A 144 -3.90 -2.87 -13.77
C ILE A 144 -3.33 -4.17 -14.30
N PRO A 145 -2.62 -4.14 -15.44
CA PRO A 145 -1.92 -5.32 -15.94
C PRO A 145 -0.85 -5.77 -14.94
N PRO A 146 -0.78 -7.07 -14.59
CA PRO A 146 0.28 -7.56 -13.72
C PRO A 146 1.62 -7.50 -14.47
N GLN A 147 2.65 -7.05 -13.77
CA GLN A 147 4.00 -7.03 -14.32
C GLN A 147 5.00 -7.53 -13.29
N THR A 148 6.03 -8.19 -13.77
CA THR A 148 7.17 -8.57 -12.95
C THR A 148 8.01 -7.35 -12.63
N SER A 149 8.39 -7.19 -11.37
CA SER A 149 9.14 -6.02 -10.91
C SER A 149 10.65 -6.17 -11.11
N THR A 150 11.06 -6.67 -12.25
CA THR A 150 12.47 -6.67 -12.60
C THR A 150 12.87 -5.26 -13.02
N ILE A 151 13.77 -4.67 -12.24
CA ILE A 151 14.27 -3.32 -12.49
C ILE A 151 14.78 -3.24 -13.93
N ALA A 152 14.32 -2.23 -14.65
CA ALA A 152 14.65 -1.94 -16.04
C ALA A 152 14.19 -2.95 -17.11
N SER A 153 13.54 -4.06 -16.77
CA SER A 153 13.04 -5.01 -17.79
C SER A 153 11.84 -4.50 -18.58
N HIS A 154 11.25 -3.39 -18.14
CA HIS A 154 10.11 -2.73 -18.81
C HIS A 154 10.49 -1.41 -19.47
N LEU A 155 11.78 -1.08 -19.50
CA LEU A 155 12.26 0.03 -20.29
C LEU A 155 12.35 -0.43 -21.77
N PRO A 156 11.81 0.33 -22.71
CA PRO A 156 11.92 0.02 -24.13
C PRO A 156 13.37 0.14 -24.62
#